data_f9bf66445096e622a8103fd297b6531c
#
_entry.id   f9bf66445096e622a8103fd297b6531c
#
_cell.length_a   1.000
_cell.length_b   1.000
_cell.length_c   1.000
_cell.angle_alpha   90.00
_cell.angle_beta   90.00
_cell.angle_gamma   90.00
#
_symmetry.space_group_name_H-M   'P 1'
#
loop_
_entity.id
_entity.type
_entity.pdbx_description
1 polymer ?
#
loop_
_entity_poly.entity_id
_entity_poly.type
_entity_poly.pdbx_seq_one_letter_code
_entity_poly.pdbx_strand_id
1 'polypeptide(L)'
;MRDIEKYYDNTESEKSRNNVKYFVNKIKCHSGKAIELGCGAGNDTVYLIKNNWNVLAIDRESVEERIAKRLNNEELEKFRFQKQNFESLELEKNNLIVANYCLPFCNKNNFKELWNKINDSILKDGYFVGNFFGNNDEWKSTKEEMTFLTKEQVIELFKDFEIIEFKEVEKDGTTGLGKMKHWHIFNVIAKKK
;
A
#
# COMPACT_ATOMS: atom_id res chain seq x y z
N MET A 1 19.35 5.83 16.60
CA MET A 1 18.26 5.04 15.93
C MET A 1 17.99 5.71 14.59
N ARG A 2 17.99 4.97 13.48
CA ARG A 2 17.64 5.52 12.17
C ARG A 2 16.18 5.95 12.19
N ASP A 3 15.81 7.04 11.48
CA ASP A 3 14.43 7.55 11.45
C ASP A 3 13.41 6.48 11.02
N ILE A 4 13.83 5.54 10.16
CA ILE A 4 12.95 4.47 9.67
C ILE A 4 12.61 3.45 10.77
N GLU A 5 13.55 3.08 11.64
CA GLU A 5 13.28 2.18 12.77
C GLU A 5 12.32 2.83 13.75
N LYS A 6 12.55 4.11 14.06
CA LYS A 6 11.63 4.88 14.90
C LYS A 6 10.22 4.96 14.29
N TYR A 7 10.12 5.10 12.97
CA TYR A 7 8.84 5.05 12.27
C TYR A 7 8.12 3.72 12.48
N TYR A 8 8.82 2.59 12.32
CA TYR A 8 8.21 1.28 12.52
C TYR A 8 7.79 1.06 13.98
N ASP A 9 8.62 1.44 14.94
CA ASP A 9 8.30 1.33 16.38
C ASP A 9 7.06 2.14 16.74
N ASN A 10 6.91 3.35 16.20
CA ASN A 10 5.77 4.22 16.44
C ASN A 10 4.48 3.67 15.79
N THR A 11 4.60 2.93 14.69
CA THR A 11 3.44 2.49 13.90
C THR A 11 3.08 1.02 14.11
N GLU A 12 3.93 0.20 14.74
CA GLU A 12 3.72 -1.26 14.91
C GLU A 12 2.42 -1.59 15.68
N SER A 13 2.05 -0.76 16.66
CA SER A 13 0.83 -0.94 17.44
C SER A 13 -0.44 -0.38 16.77
N GLU A 14 -0.31 0.27 15.60
CA GLU A 14 -1.45 0.81 14.89
C GLU A 14 -2.32 -0.32 14.31
N LYS A 15 -3.60 -0.01 14.13
CA LYS A 15 -4.52 -0.92 13.44
C LYS A 15 -4.28 -0.86 11.92
N SER A 16 -4.65 -1.92 11.21
CA SER A 16 -4.74 -1.92 9.75
C SER A 16 -5.51 -0.70 9.21
N ARG A 17 -5.15 -0.23 8.03
CA ARG A 17 -5.76 0.95 7.41
C ARG A 17 -7.25 0.75 7.12
N ASN A 18 -8.01 1.84 7.19
CA ASN A 18 -9.46 1.78 7.05
C ASN A 18 -9.92 1.29 5.67
N ASN A 19 -9.19 1.60 4.59
CA ASN A 19 -9.49 1.10 3.25
C ASN A 19 -9.30 -0.42 3.14
N VAL A 20 -8.29 -1.00 3.80
CA VAL A 20 -8.08 -2.45 3.85
C VAL A 20 -9.17 -3.13 4.67
N LYS A 21 -9.54 -2.56 5.83
CA LYS A 21 -10.67 -3.06 6.62
C LYS A 21 -11.98 -2.98 5.86
N TYR A 22 -12.22 -1.88 5.15
CA TYR A 22 -13.41 -1.73 4.31
C TYR A 22 -13.43 -2.80 3.22
N PHE A 23 -12.30 -3.00 2.52
CA PHE A 23 -12.15 -4.03 1.50
C PHE A 23 -12.51 -5.41 2.05
N VAL A 24 -11.87 -5.84 3.12
CA VAL A 24 -12.09 -7.18 3.72
C VAL A 24 -13.54 -7.37 4.20
N ASN A 25 -14.14 -6.34 4.83
CA ASN A 25 -15.47 -6.48 5.44
C ASN A 25 -16.63 -6.29 4.46
N LYS A 26 -16.45 -5.53 3.38
CA LYS A 26 -17.55 -5.13 2.48
C LYS A 26 -17.49 -5.77 1.10
N ILE A 27 -16.30 -6.06 0.62
CA ILE A 27 -16.13 -6.69 -0.69
C ILE A 27 -16.08 -8.20 -0.46
N LYS A 28 -17.00 -8.95 -1.06
CA LYS A 28 -17.15 -10.41 -0.89
C LYS A 28 -16.01 -11.22 -1.55
N CYS A 29 -14.77 -10.77 -1.39
CA CYS A 29 -13.56 -11.48 -1.80
C CYS A 29 -12.77 -11.79 -0.53
N HIS A 30 -12.84 -13.02 -0.05
CA HIS A 30 -12.38 -13.37 1.31
C HIS A 30 -11.09 -14.17 1.36
N SER A 31 -10.49 -14.50 0.23
CA SER A 31 -9.23 -15.26 0.18
C SER A 31 -8.55 -15.13 -1.19
N GLY A 32 -7.29 -15.46 -1.25
CA GLY A 32 -6.48 -15.45 -2.45
C GLY A 32 -5.04 -15.04 -2.17
N LYS A 33 -4.31 -14.72 -3.22
CA LYS A 33 -2.95 -14.17 -3.13
C LYS A 33 -3.02 -12.65 -3.07
N ALA A 34 -2.47 -12.08 -2.02
CA ALA A 34 -2.29 -10.63 -1.87
C ALA A 34 -0.81 -10.27 -1.91
N ILE A 35 -0.50 -9.11 -2.47
CA ILE A 35 0.81 -8.50 -2.37
C ILE A 35 0.63 -7.14 -1.68
N GLU A 36 1.37 -6.91 -0.60
CA GLU A 36 1.44 -5.60 0.06
C GLU A 36 2.76 -4.93 -0.29
N LEU A 37 2.69 -3.79 -0.96
CA LEU A 37 3.83 -2.95 -1.31
C LEU A 37 4.10 -1.93 -0.21
N GLY A 38 5.37 -1.84 0.21
CA GLY A 38 5.78 -0.95 1.30
C GLY A 38 5.08 -1.31 2.61
N CYS A 39 5.15 -2.57 3.02
CA CYS A 39 4.39 -3.10 4.15
C CYS A 39 4.73 -2.45 5.50
N GLY A 40 5.90 -1.80 5.63
CA GLY A 40 6.30 -1.11 6.83
C GLY A 40 6.26 -2.01 8.07
N ALA A 41 5.57 -1.59 9.13
CA ALA A 41 5.40 -2.39 10.34
C ALA A 41 4.46 -3.62 10.16
N GLY A 42 3.89 -3.83 8.96
CA GLY A 42 3.11 -5.03 8.62
C GLY A 42 1.68 -5.07 9.16
N ASN A 43 1.08 -3.94 9.49
CA ASN A 43 -0.26 -3.92 10.07
C ASN A 43 -1.34 -4.40 9.10
N ASP A 44 -1.25 -4.02 7.83
CA ASP A 44 -2.17 -4.50 6.79
C ASP A 44 -1.86 -5.96 6.44
N THR A 45 -0.59 -6.37 6.37
CA THR A 45 -0.15 -7.78 6.20
C THR A 45 -0.78 -8.69 7.25
N VAL A 46 -0.58 -8.39 8.54
CA VAL A 46 -1.11 -9.20 9.64
C VAL A 46 -2.65 -9.26 9.59
N TYR A 47 -3.30 -8.14 9.30
CA TYR A 47 -4.75 -8.09 9.19
C TYR A 47 -5.27 -8.96 8.04
N LEU A 48 -4.64 -8.90 6.86
CA LEU A 48 -5.01 -9.73 5.71
C LEU A 48 -4.83 -11.21 6.00
N ILE A 49 -3.69 -11.62 6.58
CA ILE A 49 -3.42 -13.01 6.94
C ILE A 49 -4.48 -13.56 7.90
N LYS A 50 -4.84 -12.79 8.94
CA LYS A 50 -5.91 -13.15 9.91
C LYS A 50 -7.29 -13.21 9.27
N ASN A 51 -7.46 -12.66 8.08
CA ASN A 51 -8.66 -12.75 7.26
C ASN A 51 -8.48 -13.69 6.04
N ASN A 52 -7.63 -14.74 6.17
CA ASN A 52 -7.43 -15.84 5.23
C ASN A 52 -6.78 -15.48 3.88
N TRP A 53 -6.02 -14.40 3.80
CA TRP A 53 -5.21 -14.09 2.63
C TRP A 53 -3.81 -14.71 2.73
N ASN A 54 -3.28 -15.22 1.59
CA ASN A 54 -1.86 -15.54 1.47
C ASN A 54 -1.13 -14.25 1.03
N VAL A 55 -0.25 -13.72 1.87
CA VAL A 55 0.34 -12.40 1.67
C VAL A 55 1.83 -12.50 1.38
N LEU A 56 2.24 -11.90 0.26
CA LEU A 56 3.61 -11.52 0.01
C LEU A 56 3.76 -10.03 0.43
N ALA A 57 4.44 -9.81 1.54
CA ALA A 57 4.79 -8.47 2.01
C ALA A 57 6.13 -8.03 1.41
N ILE A 58 6.17 -6.84 0.83
CA ILE A 58 7.36 -6.29 0.19
C ILE A 58 7.72 -4.96 0.86
N ASP A 59 8.97 -4.81 1.27
CA ASP A 59 9.53 -3.55 1.75
C ASP A 59 11.01 -3.45 1.38
N ARG A 60 11.54 -2.24 1.31
CA ARG A 60 12.97 -2.00 1.09
C ARG A 60 13.82 -2.28 2.33
N GLU A 61 13.21 -2.27 3.51
CA GLU A 61 13.86 -2.58 4.79
C GLU A 61 13.52 -4.01 5.24
N SER A 62 14.38 -4.60 6.07
CA SER A 62 14.15 -5.94 6.62
C SER A 62 13.20 -5.86 7.80
N VAL A 63 11.91 -6.12 7.55
CA VAL A 63 10.82 -6.06 8.57
C VAL A 63 10.17 -7.42 8.83
N GLU A 64 10.68 -8.49 8.22
CA GLU A 64 10.13 -9.83 8.28
C GLU A 64 9.89 -10.34 9.70
N GLU A 65 10.93 -10.27 10.56
CA GLU A 65 10.85 -10.73 11.95
C GLU A 65 9.82 -9.92 12.76
N ARG A 66 9.69 -8.62 12.46
CA ARG A 66 8.71 -7.74 13.09
C ARG A 66 7.27 -8.17 12.80
N ILE A 67 7.03 -8.67 11.60
CA ILE A 67 5.72 -9.18 11.18
C ILE A 67 5.50 -10.60 11.72
N ALA A 68 6.48 -11.49 11.51
CA ALA A 68 6.40 -12.91 11.83
C ALA A 68 6.10 -13.16 13.33
N LYS A 69 6.69 -12.41 14.25
CA LYS A 69 6.44 -12.54 15.71
C LYS A 69 4.99 -12.26 16.13
N ARG A 70 4.15 -11.68 15.23
CA ARG A 70 2.73 -11.34 15.45
C ARG A 70 1.77 -12.40 14.89
N LEU A 71 2.33 -13.46 14.28
CA LEU A 71 1.60 -14.53 13.61
C LEU A 71 1.81 -15.85 14.35
N ASN A 72 0.79 -16.69 14.39
CA ASN A 72 0.90 -18.08 14.87
C ASN A 72 1.41 -19.01 13.74
N ASN A 73 1.63 -20.30 14.03
CA ASN A 73 2.19 -21.26 13.08
C ASN A 73 1.35 -21.41 11.80
N GLU A 74 0.02 -21.47 11.91
CA GLU A 74 -0.88 -21.58 10.75
C GLU A 74 -0.89 -20.29 9.91
N GLU A 75 -0.79 -19.14 10.58
CA GLU A 75 -0.71 -17.83 9.93
C GLU A 75 0.62 -17.62 9.23
N LEU A 76 1.72 -18.16 9.77
CA LEU A 76 3.05 -18.09 9.15
C LEU A 76 3.11 -18.86 7.82
N GLU A 77 2.33 -19.92 7.63
CA GLU A 77 2.22 -20.63 6.33
C GLU A 77 1.65 -19.73 5.22
N LYS A 78 0.90 -18.69 5.59
CA LYS A 78 0.30 -17.72 4.66
C LYS A 78 1.16 -16.48 4.44
N PHE A 79 2.29 -16.37 5.13
CA PHE A 79 3.18 -15.22 5.11
C PHE A 79 4.43 -15.48 4.29
N ARG A 80 4.74 -14.56 3.39
CA ARG A 80 6.04 -14.46 2.72
C ARG A 80 6.51 -13.02 2.78
N PHE A 81 7.81 -12.83 2.91
CA PHE A 81 8.44 -11.52 2.87
C PHE A 81 9.48 -11.44 1.76
N GLN A 82 9.57 -10.30 1.11
CA GLN A 82 10.60 -10.00 0.13
C GLN A 82 11.15 -8.59 0.36
N LYS A 83 12.45 -8.52 0.66
CA LYS A 83 13.16 -7.23 0.71
C LYS A 83 13.46 -6.77 -0.71
N GLN A 84 12.77 -5.71 -1.18
CA GLN A 84 12.91 -5.22 -2.54
C GLN A 84 12.55 -3.73 -2.66
N ASN A 85 13.25 -3.02 -3.56
CA ASN A 85 12.94 -1.66 -3.96
C ASN A 85 11.98 -1.64 -5.15
N PHE A 86 11.30 -0.52 -5.38
CA PHE A 86 10.39 -0.35 -6.51
C PHE A 86 11.09 -0.43 -7.88
N GLU A 87 12.33 0.00 -7.97
CA GLU A 87 13.12 0.00 -9.22
C GLU A 87 13.38 -1.41 -9.76
N SER A 88 13.55 -2.38 -8.86
CA SER A 88 13.79 -3.79 -9.22
C SER A 88 12.56 -4.68 -9.03
N LEU A 89 11.39 -4.08 -8.81
CA LEU A 89 10.18 -4.81 -8.45
C LEU A 89 9.73 -5.74 -9.58
N GLU A 90 9.58 -7.02 -9.23
CA GLU A 90 8.91 -8.03 -10.04
C GLU A 90 7.73 -8.58 -9.27
N LEU A 91 6.57 -8.64 -9.90
CA LEU A 91 5.32 -9.03 -9.25
C LEU A 91 4.74 -10.29 -9.91
N GLU A 92 4.48 -11.31 -9.09
CA GLU A 92 3.68 -12.46 -9.53
C GLU A 92 2.19 -12.09 -9.65
N LYS A 93 1.45 -12.88 -10.43
CA LYS A 93 0.00 -12.70 -10.56
C LYS A 93 -0.69 -12.87 -9.21
N ASN A 94 -1.61 -11.97 -8.91
CA ASN A 94 -2.26 -11.89 -7.62
C ASN A 94 -3.73 -11.45 -7.74
N ASN A 95 -4.49 -11.65 -6.66
CA ASN A 95 -5.89 -11.28 -6.56
C ASN A 95 -6.07 -9.89 -5.90
N LEU A 96 -5.05 -9.43 -5.17
CA LEU A 96 -5.10 -8.17 -4.43
C LEU A 96 -3.72 -7.53 -4.36
N ILE A 97 -3.63 -6.26 -4.74
CA ILE A 97 -2.51 -5.38 -4.39
C ILE A 97 -2.98 -4.40 -3.31
N VAL A 98 -2.24 -4.35 -2.22
CA VAL A 98 -2.35 -3.29 -1.20
C VAL A 98 -1.12 -2.38 -1.30
N ALA A 99 -1.35 -1.07 -1.42
CA ALA A 99 -0.28 -0.08 -1.56
C ALA A 99 -0.64 1.21 -0.80
N ASN A 100 -0.49 1.17 0.53
CA ASN A 100 -0.83 2.29 1.40
C ASN A 100 0.41 3.11 1.78
N TYR A 101 0.41 4.41 1.50
CA TYR A 101 1.47 5.37 1.85
C TYR A 101 2.87 4.97 1.36
N CYS A 102 2.97 4.22 0.25
CA CYS A 102 4.25 3.77 -0.31
C CYS A 102 4.50 4.26 -1.73
N LEU A 103 3.49 4.24 -2.61
CA LEU A 103 3.62 4.63 -4.01
C LEU A 103 4.16 6.05 -4.23
N PRO A 104 3.79 7.06 -3.39
CA PRO A 104 4.36 8.40 -3.53
C PRO A 104 5.89 8.47 -3.36
N PHE A 105 6.50 7.49 -2.68
CA PHE A 105 7.96 7.42 -2.52
C PHE A 105 8.69 6.85 -3.74
N CYS A 106 7.98 6.36 -4.75
CA CYS A 106 8.57 6.06 -6.05
C CYS A 106 9.00 7.36 -6.73
N ASN A 107 10.19 7.35 -7.36
CA ASN A 107 10.63 8.47 -8.17
C ASN A 107 9.62 8.73 -9.29
N LYS A 108 9.24 10.00 -9.47
CA LYS A 108 8.24 10.42 -10.47
C LYS A 108 8.54 9.96 -11.89
N ASN A 109 9.82 9.81 -12.24
CA ASN A 109 10.25 9.35 -13.56
C ASN A 109 10.02 7.84 -13.76
N ASN A 110 10.00 7.06 -12.68
CA ASN A 110 9.84 5.60 -12.69
C ASN A 110 8.39 5.17 -12.36
N PHE A 111 7.56 6.10 -11.91
CA PHE A 111 6.21 5.79 -11.42
C PHE A 111 5.34 5.11 -12.48
N LYS A 112 5.41 5.54 -13.73
CA LYS A 112 4.64 4.94 -14.83
C LYS A 112 5.01 3.46 -15.05
N GLU A 113 6.30 3.13 -14.98
CA GLU A 113 6.75 1.74 -15.10
C GLU A 113 6.28 0.90 -13.92
N LEU A 114 6.44 1.41 -12.69
CA LEU A 114 5.93 0.76 -11.49
C LEU A 114 4.43 0.51 -11.58
N TRP A 115 3.65 1.51 -12.01
CA TRP A 115 2.20 1.36 -12.15
C TRP A 115 1.83 0.28 -13.18
N ASN A 116 2.53 0.21 -14.30
CA ASN A 116 2.30 -0.83 -15.30
C ASN A 116 2.55 -2.23 -14.71
N LYS A 117 3.65 -2.43 -13.95
CA LYS A 117 3.95 -3.69 -13.27
C LYS A 117 2.83 -4.06 -12.28
N ILE A 118 2.34 -3.10 -11.50
CA ILE A 118 1.20 -3.29 -10.57
C ILE A 118 -0.05 -3.71 -11.36
N ASN A 119 -0.43 -2.91 -12.36
CA ASN A 119 -1.61 -3.16 -13.17
C ASN A 119 -1.56 -4.54 -13.82
N ASP A 120 -0.43 -4.92 -14.42
CA ASP A 120 -0.27 -6.21 -15.10
C ASP A 120 -0.27 -7.39 -14.13
N SER A 121 0.17 -7.22 -12.89
CA SER A 121 0.21 -8.30 -11.90
C SER A 121 -1.18 -8.66 -11.36
N ILE A 122 -2.12 -7.73 -11.36
CA ILE A 122 -3.49 -7.97 -10.87
C ILE A 122 -4.26 -8.83 -11.89
N LEU A 123 -4.78 -9.97 -11.44
CA LEU A 123 -5.63 -10.84 -12.24
C LEU A 123 -6.95 -10.15 -12.61
N LYS A 124 -7.60 -10.63 -13.67
CA LYS A 124 -9.00 -10.28 -13.95
C LYS A 124 -9.85 -10.54 -12.70
N ASP A 125 -10.77 -9.64 -12.41
CA ASP A 125 -11.59 -9.63 -11.18
C ASP A 125 -10.80 -9.45 -9.87
N GLY A 126 -9.49 -9.23 -9.93
CA GLY A 126 -8.65 -8.88 -8.78
C GLY A 126 -8.80 -7.40 -8.39
N TYR A 127 -8.15 -7.00 -7.32
CA TYR A 127 -8.38 -5.71 -6.69
C TYR A 127 -7.09 -4.93 -6.44
N PHE A 128 -7.23 -3.63 -6.47
CA PHE A 128 -6.26 -2.67 -5.92
C PHE A 128 -6.87 -1.94 -4.72
N VAL A 129 -6.11 -1.83 -3.64
CA VAL A 129 -6.46 -1.04 -2.44
C VAL A 129 -5.24 -0.21 -2.06
N GLY A 130 -5.33 1.11 -2.15
CA GLY A 130 -4.18 1.94 -1.85
C GLY A 130 -4.45 3.42 -1.90
N ASN A 131 -3.37 4.21 -1.89
CA ASN A 131 -3.49 5.65 -2.00
C ASN A 131 -2.33 6.30 -2.74
N PHE A 132 -2.60 7.53 -3.19
CA PHE A 132 -1.69 8.42 -3.89
C PHE A 132 -1.68 9.77 -3.18
N PHE A 133 -0.58 10.52 -3.29
CA PHE A 133 -0.54 11.90 -2.79
C PHE A 133 -0.94 12.86 -3.90
N GLY A 134 -1.74 13.83 -3.50
CA GLY A 134 -2.24 14.88 -4.38
C GLY A 134 -1.31 16.08 -4.48
N ASN A 135 -1.61 16.97 -5.42
CA ASN A 135 -0.78 18.13 -5.73
C ASN A 135 -0.71 19.20 -4.63
N ASN A 136 -1.66 19.17 -3.68
CA ASN A 136 -1.69 20.11 -2.55
C ASN A 136 -0.96 19.54 -1.32
N ASP A 137 -0.38 18.33 -1.43
CA ASP A 137 0.41 17.74 -0.34
C ASP A 137 1.66 18.58 -0.05
N GLU A 138 1.91 18.89 1.24
CA GLU A 138 3.02 19.74 1.66
C GLU A 138 4.38 19.26 1.17
N TRP A 139 4.57 17.93 1.09
CA TRP A 139 5.84 17.36 0.63
C TRP A 139 6.15 17.62 -0.84
N LYS A 140 5.17 18.01 -1.65
CA LYS A 140 5.40 18.36 -3.05
C LYS A 140 6.41 19.51 -3.21
N SER A 141 6.39 20.47 -2.30
CA SER A 141 7.32 21.62 -2.33
C SER A 141 8.73 21.30 -1.83
N THR A 142 8.89 20.19 -1.07
CA THR A 142 10.16 19.87 -0.38
C THR A 142 10.79 18.55 -0.82
N LYS A 143 10.05 17.72 -1.56
CA LYS A 143 10.47 16.38 -2.01
C LYS A 143 10.15 16.19 -3.49
N GLU A 144 10.85 16.92 -4.34
CA GLU A 144 10.61 16.97 -5.80
C GLU A 144 10.72 15.61 -6.52
N GLU A 145 11.43 14.66 -5.94
CA GLU A 145 11.63 13.33 -6.50
C GLU A 145 10.42 12.42 -6.30
N MET A 146 9.57 12.71 -5.31
CA MET A 146 8.38 11.92 -5.03
C MET A 146 7.31 12.12 -6.11
N THR A 147 6.39 11.17 -6.18
CA THR A 147 5.25 11.21 -7.10
C THR A 147 4.03 11.85 -6.45
N PHE A 148 3.56 12.94 -7.05
CA PHE A 148 2.30 13.60 -6.71
C PHE A 148 1.43 13.67 -7.97
N LEU A 149 0.15 13.38 -7.83
CA LEU A 149 -0.79 13.27 -8.95
C LEU A 149 -1.97 14.23 -8.80
N THR A 150 -2.56 14.63 -9.92
CA THR A 150 -3.88 15.24 -9.92
C THR A 150 -4.96 14.16 -9.78
N LYS A 151 -6.17 14.55 -9.46
CA LYS A 151 -7.33 13.67 -9.41
C LYS A 151 -7.56 12.96 -10.75
N GLU A 152 -7.47 13.70 -11.85
CA GLU A 152 -7.65 13.18 -13.20
C GLU A 152 -6.56 12.15 -13.55
N GLN A 153 -5.31 12.42 -13.15
CA GLN A 153 -4.22 11.47 -13.34
C GLN A 153 -4.44 10.18 -12.55
N VAL A 154 -4.92 10.27 -11.30
CA VAL A 154 -5.27 9.06 -10.54
C VAL A 154 -6.40 8.30 -11.21
N ILE A 155 -7.47 8.95 -11.64
CA ILE A 155 -8.59 8.31 -12.33
C ILE A 155 -8.12 7.60 -13.62
N GLU A 156 -7.23 8.21 -14.40
CA GLU A 156 -6.68 7.63 -15.63
C GLU A 156 -5.87 6.35 -15.38
N LEU A 157 -5.19 6.23 -14.22
CA LEU A 157 -4.50 4.99 -13.84
C LEU A 157 -5.47 3.80 -13.79
N PHE A 158 -6.73 4.04 -13.45
CA PHE A 158 -7.76 3.01 -13.25
C PHE A 158 -8.70 2.82 -14.44
N LYS A 159 -8.33 3.23 -15.66
CA LYS A 159 -9.17 3.06 -16.87
C LYS A 159 -9.60 1.61 -17.15
N ASP A 160 -8.74 0.65 -16.80
CA ASP A 160 -8.98 -0.78 -16.95
C ASP A 160 -9.64 -1.42 -15.71
N PHE A 161 -10.11 -0.59 -14.77
CA PHE A 161 -10.75 -1.01 -13.53
C PHE A 161 -12.15 -0.42 -13.40
N GLU A 162 -12.95 -1.06 -12.57
CA GLU A 162 -14.14 -0.48 -11.95
C GLU A 162 -13.72 0.14 -10.62
N ILE A 163 -13.85 1.46 -10.48
CA ILE A 163 -13.57 2.15 -9.21
C ILE A 163 -14.75 1.91 -8.26
N ILE A 164 -14.51 1.22 -7.16
CA ILE A 164 -15.51 0.89 -6.14
C ILE A 164 -15.60 2.02 -5.10
N GLU A 165 -14.44 2.54 -4.68
CA GLU A 165 -14.35 3.68 -3.76
C GLU A 165 -13.25 4.62 -4.25
N PHE A 166 -13.57 5.91 -4.30
CA PHE A 166 -12.62 6.98 -4.53
C PHE A 166 -12.87 8.07 -3.49
N LYS A 167 -11.93 8.27 -2.58
CA LYS A 167 -12.05 9.25 -1.50
C LYS A 167 -10.85 10.18 -1.49
N GLU A 168 -11.12 11.45 -1.77
CA GLU A 168 -10.17 12.53 -1.62
C GLU A 168 -10.19 13.05 -0.18
N VAL A 169 -9.02 13.21 0.41
CA VAL A 169 -8.84 13.71 1.77
C VAL A 169 -7.78 14.80 1.72
N GLU A 170 -8.14 15.99 2.16
CA GLU A 170 -7.24 17.14 2.30
C GLU A 170 -7.38 17.70 3.70
N LYS A 171 -6.33 17.61 4.51
CA LYS A 171 -6.34 18.05 5.91
C LYS A 171 -4.96 18.08 6.55
N ASP A 172 -4.82 18.85 7.61
CA ASP A 172 -3.66 18.77 8.50
C ASP A 172 -3.69 17.51 9.36
N GLY A 173 -2.53 16.94 9.64
CA GLY A 173 -2.39 15.76 10.47
C GLY A 173 -0.93 15.38 10.70
N THR A 174 -0.71 14.45 11.61
CA THR A 174 0.63 13.98 11.97
C THR A 174 1.15 12.90 11.02
N THR A 175 2.44 12.90 10.77
CA THR A 175 3.16 11.78 10.16
C THR A 175 3.41 10.67 11.19
N GLY A 176 3.83 9.47 10.77
CA GLY A 176 4.24 8.39 11.68
C GLY A 176 5.43 8.75 12.60
N LEU A 177 6.17 9.83 12.29
CA LEU A 177 7.21 10.39 13.15
C LEU A 177 6.70 11.53 14.05
N GLY A 178 5.38 11.78 14.08
CA GLY A 178 4.75 12.79 14.93
C GLY A 178 4.88 14.24 14.44
N LYS A 179 5.38 14.48 13.22
CA LYS A 179 5.47 15.83 12.64
C LYS A 179 4.14 16.22 12.01
N MET A 180 3.67 17.44 12.28
CA MET A 180 2.50 18.01 11.59
C MET A 180 2.81 18.21 10.11
N LYS A 181 1.81 17.99 9.27
CA LYS A 181 1.91 18.13 7.83
C LYS A 181 0.52 18.34 7.23
N HIS A 182 0.45 19.11 6.14
CA HIS A 182 -0.73 19.16 5.30
C HIS A 182 -0.74 17.96 4.35
N TRP A 183 -1.79 17.13 4.44
CA TRP A 183 -2.00 15.94 3.64
C TRP A 183 -3.00 16.20 2.53
N HIS A 184 -2.66 15.79 1.32
CA HIS A 184 -3.61 15.64 0.22
C HIS A 184 -3.51 14.23 -0.34
N ILE A 185 -4.54 13.41 -0.14
CA ILE A 185 -4.51 11.96 -0.37
C ILE A 185 -5.73 11.53 -1.18
N PHE A 186 -5.51 10.73 -2.22
CA PHE A 186 -6.55 9.99 -2.93
C PHE A 186 -6.52 8.53 -2.49
N ASN A 187 -7.54 8.06 -1.79
CA ASN A 187 -7.72 6.65 -1.45
C ASN A 187 -8.57 6.00 -2.52
N VAL A 188 -8.13 4.84 -3.00
CA VAL A 188 -8.78 4.11 -4.07
C VAL A 188 -8.95 2.65 -3.72
N ILE A 189 -10.16 2.11 -3.98
CA ILE A 189 -10.45 0.69 -4.06
C ILE A 189 -11.02 0.45 -5.45
N ALA A 190 -10.39 -0.42 -6.21
CA ALA A 190 -10.80 -0.67 -7.59
C ALA A 190 -10.69 -2.16 -7.94
N LYS A 191 -11.59 -2.64 -8.82
CA LYS A 191 -11.65 -4.01 -9.32
C LYS A 191 -11.19 -4.04 -10.77
N LYS A 192 -10.28 -4.93 -11.13
CA LYS A 192 -9.80 -5.16 -12.50
C LYS A 192 -10.92 -5.75 -13.36
N LYS A 193 -11.16 -5.17 -14.56
CA LYS A 193 -12.18 -5.65 -15.53
C LYS A 193 -11.75 -6.92 -16.27
#